data_9011367d6da607c810a9ad6a01a46e42
#
_entry.id   9011367d6da607c810a9ad6a01a46e42
#
_cell.length_a   1.000
_cell.length_b   1.000
_cell.length_c   1.000
_cell.angle_alpha   90.00
_cell.angle_beta   90.00
_cell.angle_gamma   90.00
#
_symmetry.space_group_name_H-M   'P 1'
#
loop_
_entity.id
_entity.type
_entity.pdbx_description
1 polymer ?
#
loop_
_entity_poly.entity_id
_entity_poly.type
_entity_poly.pdbx_seq_one_letter_code
_entity_poly.pdbx_strand_id
1 'polypeptide(L)'
;MASIKLILRTHQQDQAGHCPLYIRVIKDRKAKFISVGVKLKESEWDEAKQRVKKNYPNSARMNASIAQKIADAEGQVADLERKVKTVSAKKLKEAIKGKEVPNFFEYSYKYCTRIRGSVSVSTYKNYVLYLEKFQNWVGTKDVFFDDITVTLLMDYMAYMGNELKNGATTQRYSIMILAIMFKQAIKEDIIPEYMYPISKLTLKKDTGKRLFLNKEQIDAMINYDAGEGTKGGIYRDMFIFSIYAGGLRFSDALEIQNKHFIEEEQRIKKVIRKTGRMHQFKIGKVALDIIRKYQKEKPQPDDFIFPIVTNKDLFLKNDEYRYEITEKANKAANFQIQRITKALEFPIHVSFHLSRHSFATNALNNGMRIEHVSKLMDHQDIRTTQVYAKIMGEELDKAVDNYIY
;
A
#
# COMPACT_ATOMS: atom_id res chain seq x y z
N MET A 1 3.45 -33.81 -18.23
CA MET A 1 4.40 -33.22 -19.21
C MET A 1 3.63 -32.60 -20.38
N ALA A 2 4.09 -31.45 -20.85
CA ALA A 2 3.54 -30.88 -22.08
C ALA A 2 4.08 -31.63 -23.30
N SER A 3 3.26 -31.75 -24.34
CA SER A 3 3.65 -32.34 -25.65
C SER A 3 3.81 -31.21 -26.66
N ILE A 4 4.94 -31.21 -27.38
CA ILE A 4 5.24 -30.25 -28.45
C ILE A 4 5.32 -31.00 -29.77
N LYS A 5 4.63 -30.51 -30.81
CA LYS A 5 4.68 -31.02 -32.16
C LYS A 5 4.54 -29.92 -33.19
N LEU A 6 5.15 -30.09 -34.35
CA LEU A 6 4.88 -29.25 -35.52
C LEU A 6 3.57 -29.66 -36.21
N ILE A 7 2.84 -28.69 -36.68
CA ILE A 7 1.63 -28.92 -37.48
C ILE A 7 1.59 -27.94 -38.64
N LEU A 8 1.47 -28.46 -39.85
CA LEU A 8 1.16 -27.66 -41.03
C LEU A 8 -0.38 -27.45 -41.08
N ARG A 9 -0.83 -26.20 -41.05
CA ARG A 9 -2.27 -25.89 -41.08
C ARG A 9 -2.80 -25.78 -42.49
N THR A 10 -3.15 -26.89 -43.06
CA THR A 10 -3.66 -27.02 -44.46
C THR A 10 -4.96 -26.25 -44.68
N HIS A 11 -5.82 -26.12 -43.65
CA HIS A 11 -7.06 -25.32 -43.73
C HIS A 11 -6.81 -23.76 -43.68
N GLN A 12 -5.60 -23.32 -43.54
CA GLN A 12 -5.21 -21.89 -43.60
C GLN A 12 -4.30 -21.62 -44.80
N GLN A 13 -4.56 -22.25 -45.90
CA GLN A 13 -3.83 -22.12 -47.15
C GLN A 13 -4.04 -20.72 -47.76
N ASP A 14 -2.97 -20.08 -48.20
CA ASP A 14 -3.06 -18.85 -48.96
C ASP A 14 -3.35 -19.10 -50.47
N GLN A 15 -3.58 -18.03 -51.23
CA GLN A 15 -3.90 -18.12 -52.67
C GLN A 15 -2.81 -18.82 -53.53
N ALA A 16 -1.56 -18.86 -53.05
CA ALA A 16 -0.44 -19.52 -53.69
C ALA A 16 -0.26 -20.99 -53.27
N GLY A 17 -1.17 -21.51 -52.41
CA GLY A 17 -1.13 -22.89 -51.96
C GLY A 17 -0.19 -23.15 -50.79
N HIS A 18 0.28 -22.09 -50.10
CA HIS A 18 1.16 -22.24 -48.95
C HIS A 18 0.37 -22.23 -47.63
N CYS A 19 0.69 -23.18 -46.76
CA CYS A 19 0.11 -23.38 -45.44
C CYS A 19 1.11 -22.94 -44.34
N PRO A 20 0.68 -22.24 -43.33
CA PRO A 20 1.57 -21.82 -42.25
C PRO A 20 1.90 -23.01 -41.32
N LEU A 21 3.19 -23.09 -40.95
CA LEU A 21 3.72 -24.07 -40.00
C LEU A 21 3.60 -23.53 -38.57
N TYR A 22 3.08 -24.36 -37.66
CA TYR A 22 2.90 -24.03 -36.25
C TYR A 22 3.56 -25.05 -35.32
N ILE A 23 4.05 -24.60 -34.19
CA ILE A 23 4.33 -25.41 -33.01
C ILE A 23 3.01 -25.56 -32.26
N ARG A 24 2.54 -26.78 -32.06
CA ARG A 24 1.39 -27.12 -31.20
C ARG A 24 1.91 -27.56 -29.84
N VAL A 25 1.52 -26.87 -28.79
CA VAL A 25 1.78 -27.23 -27.40
C VAL A 25 0.50 -27.73 -26.78
N ILE A 26 0.50 -28.98 -26.27
CA ILE A 26 -0.65 -29.57 -25.57
C ILE A 26 -0.26 -29.78 -24.12
N LYS A 27 -1.07 -29.26 -23.20
CA LYS A 27 -1.03 -29.54 -21.77
C LYS A 27 -2.43 -29.59 -21.19
N ASP A 28 -2.71 -30.53 -20.31
CA ASP A 28 -3.99 -30.70 -19.63
C ASP A 28 -5.19 -30.70 -20.60
N ARG A 29 -5.05 -31.46 -21.72
CA ARG A 29 -6.01 -31.55 -22.84
C ARG A 29 -6.31 -30.23 -23.56
N LYS A 30 -5.55 -29.16 -23.29
CA LYS A 30 -5.71 -27.88 -24.00
C LYS A 30 -4.56 -27.67 -24.96
N ALA A 31 -4.87 -27.40 -26.23
CA ALA A 31 -3.91 -27.12 -27.26
C ALA A 31 -3.74 -25.60 -27.47
N LYS A 32 -2.51 -25.14 -27.65
CA LYS A 32 -2.14 -23.79 -28.09
C LYS A 32 -1.17 -23.87 -29.26
N PHE A 33 -1.22 -22.87 -30.13
CA PHE A 33 -0.47 -22.84 -31.38
C PHE A 33 0.39 -21.60 -31.45
N ILE A 34 1.63 -21.76 -31.92
CA ILE A 34 2.64 -20.72 -32.08
C ILE A 34 3.15 -20.78 -33.51
N SER A 35 3.09 -19.67 -34.24
CA SER A 35 3.60 -19.62 -35.61
C SER A 35 5.12 -19.78 -35.64
N VAL A 36 5.63 -20.64 -36.50
CA VAL A 36 7.06 -20.78 -36.76
C VAL A 36 7.59 -19.68 -37.69
N GLY A 37 6.67 -18.94 -38.34
CA GLY A 37 7.02 -17.92 -39.33
C GLY A 37 7.40 -18.50 -40.70
N VAL A 38 7.10 -19.78 -40.95
CA VAL A 38 7.39 -20.49 -42.19
C VAL A 38 6.06 -20.88 -42.82
N LYS A 39 5.95 -20.72 -44.15
CA LYS A 39 4.83 -21.24 -44.94
C LYS A 39 5.36 -22.23 -45.95
N LEU A 40 4.71 -23.36 -46.12
CA LEU A 40 5.11 -24.47 -46.98
C LEU A 40 3.89 -25.00 -47.75
N LYS A 41 4.10 -25.55 -48.96
CA LYS A 41 3.08 -26.38 -49.62
C LYS A 41 2.98 -27.73 -48.93
N GLU A 42 1.81 -28.33 -48.91
CA GLU A 42 1.61 -29.66 -48.33
C GLU A 42 2.55 -30.71 -48.94
N SER A 43 2.83 -30.59 -50.25
CA SER A 43 3.77 -31.46 -50.98
C SER A 43 5.24 -31.32 -50.46
N GLU A 44 5.60 -30.21 -49.84
CA GLU A 44 6.94 -29.93 -49.34
C GLU A 44 7.13 -30.37 -47.85
N TRP A 45 6.09 -30.75 -47.17
CA TRP A 45 6.11 -31.12 -45.75
C TRP A 45 6.04 -32.65 -45.58
N ASP A 46 6.85 -33.18 -44.67
CA ASP A 46 6.81 -34.58 -44.22
C ASP A 46 6.29 -34.61 -42.77
N GLU A 47 5.00 -34.89 -42.61
CA GLU A 47 4.32 -34.91 -41.31
C GLU A 47 4.88 -36.00 -40.39
N ALA A 48 5.27 -37.16 -40.94
CA ALA A 48 5.78 -38.26 -40.13
C ALA A 48 7.18 -37.96 -39.56
N LYS A 49 8.02 -37.29 -40.35
CA LYS A 49 9.37 -36.93 -39.95
C LYS A 49 9.45 -35.52 -39.36
N GLN A 50 8.37 -34.77 -39.29
CA GLN A 50 8.29 -33.40 -38.78
C GLN A 50 9.31 -32.49 -39.41
N ARG A 51 9.51 -32.56 -40.73
CA ARG A 51 10.53 -31.80 -41.47
C ARG A 51 10.15 -31.47 -42.87
N VAL A 52 10.81 -30.51 -43.45
CA VAL A 52 10.69 -30.11 -44.87
C VAL A 52 11.36 -31.15 -45.76
N LYS A 53 10.68 -31.60 -46.83
CA LYS A 53 11.21 -32.57 -47.78
C LYS A 53 12.38 -32.02 -48.59
N LYS A 54 13.19 -32.93 -49.18
CA LYS A 54 14.40 -32.57 -49.96
C LYS A 54 14.11 -31.74 -51.22
N ASN A 55 12.90 -31.78 -51.76
CA ASN A 55 12.49 -31.01 -52.92
C ASN A 55 12.25 -29.52 -52.64
N TYR A 56 12.28 -29.12 -51.36
CA TYR A 56 12.19 -27.70 -50.97
C TYR A 56 13.58 -27.01 -51.13
N PRO A 57 13.65 -25.81 -51.74
CA PRO A 57 14.91 -25.07 -51.85
C PRO A 57 15.53 -24.80 -50.48
N ASN A 58 16.84 -25.09 -50.33
CA ASN A 58 17.55 -24.96 -49.06
C ASN A 58 16.94 -25.76 -47.87
N SER A 59 16.33 -26.94 -48.14
CA SER A 59 15.67 -27.77 -47.14
C SER A 59 16.52 -28.06 -45.92
N ALA A 60 17.83 -28.25 -46.09
CA ALA A 60 18.78 -28.45 -44.95
C ALA A 60 18.81 -27.27 -44.02
N ARG A 61 18.95 -26.05 -44.51
CA ARG A 61 18.98 -24.81 -43.70
C ARG A 61 17.62 -24.56 -43.05
N MET A 62 16.53 -24.80 -43.76
CA MET A 62 15.19 -24.67 -43.26
C MET A 62 14.92 -25.63 -42.11
N ASN A 63 15.30 -26.90 -42.28
CA ASN A 63 15.15 -27.92 -41.23
C ASN A 63 16.01 -27.61 -40.01
N ALA A 64 17.23 -27.10 -40.17
CA ALA A 64 18.08 -26.65 -39.06
C ALA A 64 17.41 -25.50 -38.28
N SER A 65 16.84 -24.50 -38.96
CA SER A 65 16.13 -23.40 -38.32
C SER A 65 14.86 -23.87 -37.59
N ILE A 66 14.10 -24.81 -38.15
CA ILE A 66 12.92 -25.40 -37.52
C ILE A 66 13.31 -26.21 -36.28
N ALA A 67 14.38 -27.03 -36.37
CA ALA A 67 14.89 -27.81 -35.26
C ALA A 67 15.36 -26.95 -34.09
N GLN A 68 16.06 -25.84 -34.39
CA GLN A 68 16.44 -24.89 -33.36
C GLN A 68 15.23 -24.29 -32.63
N LYS A 69 14.20 -23.85 -33.37
CA LYS A 69 12.98 -23.30 -32.78
C LYS A 69 12.23 -24.32 -31.90
N ILE A 70 12.26 -25.61 -32.26
CA ILE A 70 11.67 -26.65 -31.43
C ILE A 70 12.49 -26.86 -30.17
N ALA A 71 13.81 -26.96 -30.28
CA ALA A 71 14.71 -27.14 -29.15
C ALA A 71 14.57 -26.00 -28.14
N ASP A 72 14.52 -24.74 -28.63
CA ASP A 72 14.29 -23.56 -27.80
C ASP A 72 12.91 -23.65 -27.08
N ALA A 73 11.87 -24.07 -27.80
CA ALA A 73 10.52 -24.23 -27.22
C ALA A 73 10.49 -25.35 -26.17
N GLU A 74 11.14 -26.46 -26.40
CA GLU A 74 11.26 -27.58 -25.46
C GLU A 74 12.06 -27.19 -24.22
N GLY A 75 13.16 -26.48 -24.40
CA GLY A 75 13.96 -25.94 -23.30
C GLY A 75 13.17 -24.99 -22.39
N GLN A 76 12.45 -24.04 -22.96
CA GLN A 76 11.60 -23.11 -22.22
C GLN A 76 10.43 -23.83 -21.50
N VAL A 77 9.83 -24.84 -22.11
CA VAL A 77 8.80 -25.66 -21.48
C VAL A 77 9.37 -26.45 -20.30
N ALA A 78 10.53 -27.09 -20.48
CA ALA A 78 11.20 -27.84 -19.42
C ALA A 78 11.60 -26.96 -18.23
N ASP A 79 12.12 -25.77 -18.51
CA ASP A 79 12.49 -24.80 -17.46
C ASP A 79 11.27 -24.30 -16.69
N LEU A 80 10.17 -24.02 -17.37
CA LEU A 80 8.92 -23.62 -16.71
C LEU A 80 8.32 -24.77 -15.89
N GLU A 81 8.30 -26.00 -16.42
CA GLU A 81 7.78 -27.17 -15.69
C GLU A 81 8.63 -27.50 -14.44
N ARG A 82 9.93 -27.22 -14.48
CA ARG A 82 10.83 -27.38 -13.34
C ARG A 82 10.60 -26.31 -12.25
N LYS A 83 10.31 -25.08 -12.66
CA LYS A 83 10.14 -23.91 -11.76
C LYS A 83 8.75 -23.82 -11.15
N VAL A 84 7.71 -24.36 -11.79
CA VAL A 84 6.30 -24.19 -11.39
C VAL A 84 5.56 -25.53 -11.41
N LYS A 85 5.01 -25.95 -10.28
CA LYS A 85 4.28 -27.23 -10.15
C LYS A 85 3.07 -27.35 -11.08
N THR A 86 2.44 -26.23 -11.51
CA THR A 86 1.28 -26.23 -12.39
C THR A 86 1.40 -25.12 -13.43
N VAL A 87 1.65 -25.48 -14.68
CA VAL A 87 1.79 -24.53 -15.80
C VAL A 87 0.70 -24.80 -16.82
N SER A 88 -0.10 -23.78 -17.17
CA SER A 88 -1.14 -23.90 -18.21
C SER A 88 -0.56 -23.82 -19.62
N ALA A 89 -1.25 -24.41 -20.61
CA ALA A 89 -0.86 -24.32 -22.03
C ALA A 89 -0.78 -22.86 -22.54
N LYS A 90 -1.54 -21.93 -21.93
CA LYS A 90 -1.45 -20.48 -22.24
C LYS A 90 -0.11 -19.90 -21.81
N LYS A 91 0.34 -20.20 -20.59
CA LYS A 91 1.64 -19.74 -20.03
C LYS A 91 2.81 -20.29 -20.84
N LEU A 92 2.76 -21.56 -21.25
CA LEU A 92 3.77 -22.17 -22.12
C LEU A 92 3.85 -21.48 -23.50
N LYS A 93 2.71 -21.16 -24.10
CA LYS A 93 2.67 -20.41 -25.36
C LYS A 93 3.33 -19.01 -25.25
N GLU A 94 3.05 -18.30 -24.15
CA GLU A 94 3.57 -16.96 -23.92
C GLU A 94 5.09 -16.97 -23.70
N ALA A 95 5.61 -17.96 -22.97
CA ALA A 95 7.04 -18.16 -22.79
C ALA A 95 7.75 -18.46 -24.13
N ILE A 96 7.24 -19.39 -24.93
CA ILE A 96 7.84 -19.76 -26.22
C ILE A 96 7.81 -18.59 -27.23
N LYS A 97 6.84 -17.67 -27.11
CA LYS A 97 6.78 -16.46 -27.95
C LYS A 97 7.85 -15.43 -27.61
N GLY A 98 8.64 -15.65 -26.53
CA GLY A 98 9.65 -14.68 -26.11
C GLY A 98 9.01 -13.33 -25.78
N LYS A 99 7.95 -13.32 -24.98
CA LYS A 99 7.40 -12.05 -24.49
C LYS A 99 8.53 -11.34 -23.76
N GLU A 100 8.97 -10.21 -24.30
CA GLU A 100 9.93 -9.34 -23.62
C GLU A 100 9.40 -9.07 -22.21
N VAL A 101 10.25 -9.28 -21.23
CA VAL A 101 9.92 -8.94 -19.84
C VAL A 101 9.66 -7.45 -19.80
N PRO A 102 8.50 -6.98 -19.31
CA PRO A 102 8.20 -5.56 -19.35
C PRO A 102 9.09 -4.78 -18.37
N ASN A 103 9.36 -3.52 -18.75
CA ASN A 103 10.06 -2.59 -17.86
C ASN A 103 9.22 -2.35 -16.58
N PHE A 104 9.86 -2.51 -15.42
CA PHE A 104 9.22 -2.41 -14.12
C PHE A 104 8.69 -1.01 -13.83
N PHE A 105 9.50 0.04 -14.08
CA PHE A 105 9.11 1.41 -13.77
C PHE A 105 8.02 1.92 -14.71
N GLU A 106 8.12 1.63 -16.01
CA GLU A 106 7.10 2.00 -16.99
C GLU A 106 5.74 1.40 -16.60
N TYR A 107 5.72 0.10 -16.30
CA TYR A 107 4.50 -0.57 -15.83
C TYR A 107 3.98 0.05 -14.53
N SER A 108 4.86 0.25 -13.54
CA SER A 108 4.47 0.73 -12.21
C SER A 108 3.89 2.13 -12.24
N TYR A 109 4.48 3.07 -12.97
CA TYR A 109 3.94 4.42 -13.13
C TYR A 109 2.63 4.44 -13.92
N LYS A 110 2.51 3.61 -14.96
CA LYS A 110 1.26 3.43 -15.70
C LYS A 110 0.14 2.88 -14.80
N TYR A 111 0.46 1.91 -13.95
CA TYR A 111 -0.46 1.41 -12.93
C TYR A 111 -0.87 2.50 -11.94
N CYS A 112 0.07 3.25 -11.39
CA CYS A 112 -0.23 4.37 -10.48
C CYS A 112 -1.16 5.41 -11.13
N THR A 113 -0.90 5.78 -12.39
CA THR A 113 -1.76 6.72 -13.13
C THR A 113 -3.18 6.17 -13.30
N ARG A 114 -3.31 4.88 -13.60
CA ARG A 114 -4.60 4.21 -13.79
C ARG A 114 -5.46 4.18 -12.52
N ILE A 115 -4.84 4.00 -11.35
CA ILE A 115 -5.55 3.96 -10.07
C ILE A 115 -5.76 5.35 -9.44
N ARG A 116 -5.20 6.41 -10.02
CA ARG A 116 -5.41 7.78 -9.56
C ARG A 116 -6.92 8.08 -9.57
N GLY A 117 -7.44 8.53 -8.44
CA GLY A 117 -8.88 8.75 -8.23
C GLY A 117 -9.66 7.56 -7.67
N SER A 118 -9.14 6.32 -7.78
CA SER A 118 -9.74 5.15 -7.11
C SER A 118 -9.13 4.86 -5.74
N VAL A 119 -8.01 5.47 -5.43
CA VAL A 119 -7.33 5.42 -4.13
C VAL A 119 -7.19 6.82 -3.54
N SER A 120 -6.92 6.91 -2.23
CA SER A 120 -6.68 8.21 -1.60
C SER A 120 -5.46 8.91 -2.20
N VAL A 121 -5.47 10.25 -2.23
CA VAL A 121 -4.33 11.07 -2.69
C VAL A 121 -3.05 10.71 -1.95
N SER A 122 -3.12 10.46 -0.65
CA SER A 122 -1.98 10.00 0.16
C SER A 122 -1.43 8.66 -0.33
N THR A 123 -2.29 7.69 -0.63
CA THR A 123 -1.88 6.37 -1.13
C THR A 123 -1.17 6.50 -2.48
N TYR A 124 -1.76 7.27 -3.41
CA TYR A 124 -1.16 7.53 -4.72
C TYR A 124 0.22 8.18 -4.60
N LYS A 125 0.32 9.29 -3.83
CA LYS A 125 1.59 10.01 -3.62
C LYS A 125 2.65 9.13 -2.96
N ASN A 126 2.26 8.27 -2.02
CA ASN A 126 3.19 7.32 -1.40
C ASN A 126 3.70 6.27 -2.40
N TYR A 127 2.84 5.72 -3.27
CA TYR A 127 3.30 4.77 -4.29
C TYR A 127 4.34 5.40 -5.20
N VAL A 128 4.05 6.60 -5.72
CA VAL A 128 4.99 7.33 -6.58
C VAL A 128 6.30 7.63 -5.84
N LEU A 129 6.23 8.16 -4.62
CA LEU A 129 7.40 8.50 -3.81
C LEU A 129 8.35 7.30 -3.59
N TYR A 130 7.81 6.13 -3.25
CA TYR A 130 8.66 4.96 -2.99
C TYR A 130 9.18 4.32 -4.27
N LEU A 131 8.45 4.42 -5.39
CA LEU A 131 8.97 4.03 -6.71
C LEU A 131 10.10 4.95 -7.13
N GLU A 132 9.97 6.27 -6.98
CA GLU A 132 11.03 7.24 -7.26
C GLU A 132 12.27 7.01 -6.39
N LYS A 133 12.11 6.75 -5.10
CA LYS A 133 13.23 6.40 -4.20
C LYS A 133 13.98 5.17 -4.67
N PHE A 134 13.27 4.12 -5.06
CA PHE A 134 13.88 2.91 -5.58
C PHE A 134 14.57 3.17 -6.92
N GLN A 135 13.93 3.90 -7.84
CA GLN A 135 14.48 4.27 -9.13
C GLN A 135 15.77 5.11 -9.01
N ASN A 136 15.77 6.09 -8.11
CA ASN A 136 16.93 6.94 -7.85
C ASN A 136 18.11 6.14 -7.27
N TRP A 137 17.82 5.13 -6.43
CA TRP A 137 18.86 4.26 -5.90
C TRP A 137 19.44 3.33 -6.96
N VAL A 138 18.62 2.74 -7.82
CA VAL A 138 19.09 1.89 -8.93
C VAL A 138 19.87 2.71 -9.96
N GLY A 139 19.56 4.00 -10.13
CA GLY A 139 20.26 4.93 -11.02
C GLY A 139 19.86 4.84 -12.50
N THR A 140 18.92 3.99 -12.86
CA THR A 140 18.41 3.85 -14.23
C THR A 140 16.91 3.63 -14.28
N LYS A 141 16.28 3.97 -15.41
CA LYS A 141 14.88 3.66 -15.72
C LYS A 141 14.70 2.31 -16.40
N ASP A 142 15.79 1.78 -16.97
CA ASP A 142 15.78 0.53 -17.74
C ASP A 142 15.99 -0.67 -16.80
N VAL A 143 14.99 -0.91 -15.96
CA VAL A 143 14.92 -2.05 -15.04
C VAL A 143 13.72 -2.89 -15.41
N PHE A 144 13.95 -4.14 -15.71
CA PHE A 144 12.90 -5.11 -16.02
C PHE A 144 12.51 -5.88 -14.77
N PHE A 145 11.34 -6.55 -14.80
CA PHE A 145 10.85 -7.29 -13.63
C PHE A 145 11.79 -8.41 -13.18
N ASP A 146 12.52 -9.04 -14.09
CA ASP A 146 13.49 -10.11 -13.81
C ASP A 146 14.84 -9.61 -13.26
N ASP A 147 15.18 -8.34 -13.49
CA ASP A 147 16.35 -7.69 -12.88
C ASP A 147 16.17 -7.50 -11.36
N ILE A 148 14.92 -7.39 -10.91
CA ILE A 148 14.61 -7.18 -9.49
C ILE A 148 14.68 -8.51 -8.74
N THR A 149 15.90 -8.90 -8.41
CA THR A 149 16.22 -10.14 -7.69
C THR A 149 16.09 -9.97 -6.17
N VAL A 150 16.09 -11.08 -5.44
CA VAL A 150 16.15 -11.07 -3.96
C VAL A 150 17.39 -10.32 -3.48
N THR A 151 18.55 -10.55 -4.12
CA THR A 151 19.82 -9.89 -3.79
C THR A 151 19.69 -8.37 -3.97
N LEU A 152 19.18 -7.89 -5.11
CA LEU A 152 18.99 -6.45 -5.36
C LEU A 152 18.10 -5.82 -4.28
N LEU A 153 17.03 -6.50 -3.86
CA LEU A 153 16.15 -5.99 -2.80
C LEU A 153 16.83 -5.99 -1.41
N MET A 154 17.68 -6.97 -1.13
CA MET A 154 18.48 -6.99 0.10
C MET A 154 19.50 -5.85 0.12
N ASP A 155 20.17 -5.57 -1.01
CA ASP A 155 21.11 -4.45 -1.15
C ASP A 155 20.40 -3.11 -0.98
N TYR A 156 19.18 -2.97 -1.54
CA TYR A 156 18.36 -1.78 -1.33
C TYR A 156 17.94 -1.60 0.14
N MET A 157 17.58 -2.68 0.82
CA MET A 157 17.27 -2.63 2.25
C MET A 157 18.52 -2.24 3.08
N ALA A 158 19.68 -2.79 2.75
CA ALA A 158 20.94 -2.44 3.38
C ALA A 158 21.29 -0.95 3.18
N TYR A 159 21.14 -0.43 1.97
CA TYR A 159 21.29 1.00 1.68
C TYR A 159 20.33 1.86 2.53
N MET A 160 19.04 1.49 2.57
CA MET A 160 18.06 2.22 3.38
C MET A 160 18.44 2.23 4.88
N GLY A 161 18.98 1.13 5.39
CA GLY A 161 19.40 1.01 6.78
C GLY A 161 20.71 1.75 7.07
N ASN A 162 21.73 1.52 6.25
CA ASN A 162 23.09 1.99 6.50
C ASN A 162 23.30 3.45 6.11
N GLU A 163 22.81 3.86 4.94
CA GLU A 163 23.01 5.22 4.43
C GLU A 163 21.88 6.16 4.87
N LEU A 164 20.62 5.75 4.67
CA LEU A 164 19.47 6.59 4.99
C LEU A 164 19.04 6.50 6.46
N LYS A 165 19.62 5.61 7.26
CA LYS A 165 19.28 5.36 8.67
C LYS A 165 17.79 5.05 8.90
N ASN A 166 17.13 4.46 7.91
CA ASN A 166 15.72 4.09 8.00
C ASN A 166 15.52 2.88 8.90
N GLY A 167 14.55 2.96 9.81
CA GLY A 167 14.13 1.81 10.64
C GLY A 167 13.47 0.70 9.83
N ALA A 168 13.40 -0.50 10.41
CA ALA A 168 12.90 -1.71 9.76
C ALA A 168 11.46 -1.55 9.23
N THR A 169 10.60 -0.79 9.92
CA THR A 169 9.23 -0.50 9.45
C THR A 169 9.21 0.30 8.15
N THR A 170 10.09 1.30 7.99
CA THR A 170 10.20 2.10 6.76
C THR A 170 10.74 1.26 5.60
N GLN A 171 11.78 0.46 5.85
CA GLN A 171 12.33 -0.49 4.87
C GLN A 171 11.25 -1.47 4.40
N ARG A 172 10.54 -2.09 5.34
CA ARG A 172 9.42 -2.99 5.02
C ARG A 172 8.37 -2.31 4.17
N TYR A 173 7.97 -1.09 4.52
CA TYR A 173 6.95 -0.35 3.76
C TYR A 173 7.39 -0.08 2.32
N SER A 174 8.65 0.31 2.11
CA SER A 174 9.23 0.49 0.78
C SER A 174 9.14 -0.79 -0.06
N ILE A 175 9.57 -1.93 0.49
CA ILE A 175 9.48 -3.22 -0.20
C ILE A 175 8.03 -3.64 -0.46
N MET A 176 7.09 -3.33 0.44
CA MET A 176 5.66 -3.63 0.23
C MET A 176 5.07 -2.87 -0.96
N ILE A 177 5.52 -1.64 -1.25
CA ILE A 177 5.08 -0.91 -2.45
C ILE A 177 5.54 -1.64 -3.72
N LEU A 178 6.81 -2.07 -3.77
CA LEU A 178 7.30 -2.88 -4.88
C LEU A 178 6.50 -4.18 -5.02
N ALA A 179 6.20 -4.84 -3.89
CA ALA A 179 5.37 -6.05 -3.85
C ALA A 179 3.98 -5.84 -4.46
N ILE A 180 3.35 -4.68 -4.24
CA ILE A 180 2.06 -4.33 -4.83
C ILE A 180 2.18 -4.29 -6.36
N MET A 181 3.23 -3.69 -6.91
CA MET A 181 3.46 -3.61 -8.35
C MET A 181 3.64 -5.01 -8.96
N PHE A 182 4.46 -5.86 -8.34
CA PHE A 182 4.64 -7.25 -8.76
C PHE A 182 3.32 -8.03 -8.73
N LYS A 183 2.59 -7.98 -7.61
CA LYS A 183 1.32 -8.71 -7.47
C LYS A 183 0.29 -8.26 -8.48
N GLN A 184 0.25 -6.98 -8.80
CA GLN A 184 -0.65 -6.46 -9.81
C GLN A 184 -0.26 -6.91 -11.21
N ALA A 185 1.03 -6.89 -11.55
CA ALA A 185 1.53 -7.39 -12.84
C ALA A 185 1.25 -8.90 -13.01
N ILE A 186 1.38 -9.68 -11.92
CA ILE A 186 1.00 -11.11 -11.92
C ILE A 186 -0.51 -11.28 -12.13
N LYS A 187 -1.34 -10.49 -11.43
CA LYS A 187 -2.81 -10.54 -11.56
C LYS A 187 -3.28 -10.20 -12.98
N GLU A 188 -2.55 -9.32 -13.67
CA GLU A 188 -2.81 -8.90 -15.06
C GLU A 188 -2.19 -9.86 -16.09
N ASP A 189 -1.61 -10.99 -15.69
CA ASP A 189 -0.88 -11.94 -16.54
C ASP A 189 0.26 -11.28 -17.36
N ILE A 190 0.84 -10.19 -16.87
CA ILE A 190 1.97 -9.48 -17.49
C ILE A 190 3.27 -10.22 -17.22
N ILE A 191 3.47 -10.67 -15.98
CA ILE A 191 4.60 -11.50 -15.58
C ILE A 191 4.09 -12.79 -14.89
N PRO A 192 4.85 -13.87 -14.93
CA PRO A 192 4.51 -15.10 -14.22
C PRO A 192 4.84 -15.00 -12.72
N GLU A 193 4.11 -15.77 -11.89
CA GLU A 193 4.23 -15.76 -10.42
C GLU A 193 5.65 -16.10 -9.92
N TYR A 194 6.40 -16.95 -10.64
CA TYR A 194 7.75 -17.33 -10.24
C TYR A 194 8.74 -16.15 -10.26
N MET A 195 8.43 -15.06 -10.96
CA MET A 195 9.23 -13.82 -10.95
C MET A 195 9.04 -12.97 -9.69
N TYR A 196 8.18 -13.37 -8.73
CA TYR A 196 7.94 -12.63 -7.51
C TYR A 196 9.04 -12.86 -6.46
N PRO A 197 10.00 -11.92 -6.27
CA PRO A 197 11.15 -12.16 -5.40
C PRO A 197 10.84 -11.96 -3.92
N ILE A 198 9.83 -11.14 -3.59
CA ILE A 198 9.58 -10.65 -2.24
C ILE A 198 9.09 -11.77 -1.29
N SER A 199 8.52 -12.86 -1.82
CA SER A 199 8.13 -14.04 -1.02
C SER A 199 9.29 -14.70 -0.27
N LYS A 200 10.51 -14.49 -0.75
CA LYS A 200 11.74 -15.05 -0.17
C LYS A 200 12.41 -14.10 0.84
N LEU A 201 11.86 -12.90 1.04
CA LEU A 201 12.41 -11.91 1.96
C LEU A 201 11.76 -12.02 3.35
N THR A 202 12.57 -11.95 4.39
CA THR A 202 12.11 -11.78 5.76
C THR A 202 12.07 -10.28 6.09
N LEU A 203 10.86 -9.71 6.17
CA LEU A 203 10.68 -8.30 6.46
C LEU A 203 10.39 -8.09 7.95
N LYS A 204 11.35 -7.52 8.67
CA LYS A 204 11.22 -7.19 10.08
C LYS A 204 10.23 -6.03 10.28
N LYS A 205 9.65 -5.97 11.47
CA LYS A 205 8.79 -4.87 11.92
C LYS A 205 9.29 -4.40 13.27
N ASP A 206 9.47 -3.09 13.42
CA ASP A 206 9.80 -2.51 14.72
C ASP A 206 8.61 -2.64 15.66
N THR A 207 8.88 -3.07 16.86
CA THR A 207 7.91 -3.15 17.98
C THR A 207 8.23 -2.08 19.03
N GLY A 208 8.64 -0.88 18.61
CA GLY A 208 9.02 0.21 19.50
C GLY A 208 7.98 0.50 20.59
N LYS A 209 8.46 0.90 21.76
CA LYS A 209 7.60 1.33 22.88
C LYS A 209 6.73 2.50 22.40
N ARG A 210 5.42 2.41 22.63
CA ARG A 210 4.53 3.52 22.34
C ARG A 210 4.58 4.49 23.50
N LEU A 211 4.99 5.72 23.20
CA LEU A 211 4.97 6.82 24.13
C LEU A 211 3.54 7.34 24.27
N PHE A 212 3.23 7.92 25.43
CA PHE A 212 1.98 8.59 25.72
C PHE A 212 2.24 9.69 26.78
N LEU A 213 1.32 10.63 26.90
CA LEU A 213 1.32 11.63 27.96
C LEU A 213 0.48 11.11 29.13
N ASN A 214 1.02 11.17 30.34
CA ASN A 214 0.27 10.89 31.55
C ASN A 214 -0.69 12.06 31.89
N LYS A 215 -1.47 11.91 32.96
CA LYS A 215 -2.47 12.90 33.36
C LYS A 215 -1.82 14.23 33.70
N GLU A 216 -0.74 14.24 34.47
CA GLU A 216 -0.01 15.43 34.88
C GLU A 216 0.53 16.22 33.68
N GLN A 217 1.06 15.53 32.68
CA GLN A 217 1.54 16.15 31.44
C GLN A 217 0.39 16.74 30.60
N ILE A 218 -0.74 16.06 30.55
CA ILE A 218 -1.94 16.57 29.87
C ILE A 218 -2.45 17.82 30.59
N ASP A 219 -2.53 17.80 31.92
CA ASP A 219 -2.97 18.93 32.73
C ASP A 219 -1.99 20.12 32.58
N ALA A 220 -0.69 19.87 32.53
CA ALA A 220 0.31 20.90 32.24
C ALA A 220 0.11 21.54 30.87
N MET A 221 -0.22 20.75 29.82
CA MET A 221 -0.56 21.29 28.50
C MET A 221 -1.84 22.11 28.48
N ILE A 222 -2.87 21.70 29.24
CA ILE A 222 -4.13 22.46 29.38
C ILE A 222 -3.86 23.83 29.99
N ASN A 223 -3.05 23.88 31.05
CA ASN A 223 -2.76 25.11 31.81
C ASN A 223 -1.68 26.00 31.17
N TYR A 224 -0.96 25.50 30.15
CA TYR A 224 0.08 26.29 29.48
C TYR A 224 -0.53 27.44 28.68
N ASP A 225 -0.07 28.66 28.90
CA ASP A 225 -0.48 29.78 28.06
C ASP A 225 0.22 29.74 26.71
N ALA A 226 -0.48 29.26 25.69
CA ALA A 226 -0.02 29.21 24.31
C ALA A 226 -0.42 30.46 23.49
N GLY A 227 -1.04 31.45 24.13
CA GLY A 227 -1.61 32.65 23.51
C GLY A 227 -2.97 32.38 22.88
N GLU A 228 -4.00 33.06 23.35
CA GLU A 228 -5.35 32.92 22.80
C GLU A 228 -5.41 33.41 21.35
N GLY A 229 -6.14 32.69 20.47
CA GLY A 229 -6.26 33.01 19.05
C GLY A 229 -5.00 32.81 18.21
N THR A 230 -3.87 32.53 18.84
CA THR A 230 -2.62 32.22 18.12
C THR A 230 -2.63 30.81 17.54
N LYS A 231 -1.78 30.54 16.55
CA LYS A 231 -1.56 29.19 16.04
C LYS A 231 -1.17 28.21 17.16
N GLY A 232 -0.36 28.66 18.12
CA GLY A 232 0.03 27.85 19.28
C GLY A 232 -1.18 27.42 20.10
N GLY A 233 -2.04 28.37 20.48
CA GLY A 233 -3.27 28.13 21.23
C GLY A 233 -4.24 27.21 20.49
N ILE A 234 -4.49 27.48 19.19
CA ILE A 234 -5.40 26.67 18.37
C ILE A 234 -4.93 25.22 18.27
N TYR A 235 -3.66 24.97 17.95
CA TYR A 235 -3.15 23.60 17.83
C TYR A 235 -3.00 22.87 19.17
N ARG A 236 -2.71 23.60 20.27
CA ARG A 236 -2.76 23.04 21.62
C ARG A 236 -4.18 22.55 21.94
N ASP A 237 -5.16 23.41 21.75
CA ASP A 237 -6.57 23.09 22.05
C ASP A 237 -7.07 21.94 21.17
N MET A 238 -6.69 21.90 19.89
CA MET A 238 -7.00 20.81 19.01
C MET A 238 -6.36 19.47 19.43
N PHE A 239 -5.15 19.50 19.98
CA PHE A 239 -4.45 18.34 20.53
C PHE A 239 -5.19 17.81 21.78
N ILE A 240 -5.54 18.71 22.72
CA ILE A 240 -6.30 18.38 23.91
C ILE A 240 -7.69 17.86 23.54
N PHE A 241 -8.37 18.54 22.61
CA PHE A 241 -9.64 18.08 22.06
C PHE A 241 -9.55 16.65 21.52
N SER A 242 -8.49 16.33 20.74
CA SER A 242 -8.29 14.97 20.25
C SER A 242 -8.21 13.95 21.37
N ILE A 243 -7.53 14.25 22.48
CA ILE A 243 -7.46 13.35 23.65
C ILE A 243 -8.86 13.12 24.22
N TYR A 244 -9.61 14.19 24.52
CA TYR A 244 -10.90 14.12 25.20
C TYR A 244 -12.10 13.79 24.29
N ALA A 245 -11.85 13.76 22.96
CA ALA A 245 -12.82 13.35 21.94
C ALA A 245 -12.52 11.96 21.37
N GLY A 246 -12.19 10.99 22.23
CA GLY A 246 -12.02 9.59 21.85
C GLY A 246 -10.75 9.30 21.05
N GLY A 247 -9.72 10.14 21.13
CA GLY A 247 -8.47 9.96 20.40
C GLY A 247 -8.63 10.17 18.90
N LEU A 248 -9.36 11.19 18.46
CA LEU A 248 -9.54 11.52 17.04
C LEU A 248 -8.21 11.69 16.31
N ARG A 249 -8.13 11.24 15.08
CA ARG A 249 -6.96 11.50 14.23
C ARG A 249 -6.87 12.99 13.90
N PHE A 250 -5.67 13.49 13.59
CA PHE A 250 -5.47 14.88 13.21
C PHE A 250 -6.44 15.34 12.11
N SER A 251 -6.54 14.57 11.03
CA SER A 251 -7.45 14.91 9.92
C SER A 251 -8.92 14.96 10.35
N ASP A 252 -9.34 14.05 11.25
CA ASP A 252 -10.72 14.01 11.70
C ASP A 252 -11.03 15.17 12.64
N ALA A 253 -10.08 15.59 13.49
CA ALA A 253 -10.21 16.76 14.33
C ALA A 253 -10.18 18.07 13.53
N LEU A 254 -9.30 18.17 12.50
CA LEU A 254 -9.25 19.32 11.59
C LEU A 254 -10.58 19.53 10.83
N GLU A 255 -11.25 18.45 10.47
CA GLU A 255 -12.46 18.44 9.67
C GLU A 255 -13.77 18.48 10.48
N ILE A 256 -13.70 18.68 11.80
CA ILE A 256 -14.90 18.82 12.63
C ILE A 256 -15.61 20.12 12.27
N GLN A 257 -16.90 19.99 11.93
CA GLN A 257 -17.82 21.09 11.62
C GLN A 257 -18.94 21.17 12.65
N ASN A 258 -19.63 22.31 12.75
CA ASN A 258 -20.74 22.50 13.68
C ASN A 258 -21.84 21.43 13.53
N LYS A 259 -22.19 21.04 12.31
CA LYS A 259 -23.18 19.97 12.03
C LYS A 259 -22.79 18.58 12.59
N HIS A 260 -21.52 18.38 12.92
CA HIS A 260 -21.05 17.14 13.50
C HIS A 260 -21.25 17.08 15.03
N PHE A 261 -21.53 18.23 15.65
CA PHE A 261 -21.75 18.33 17.09
C PHE A 261 -23.26 18.46 17.38
N ILE A 262 -23.80 17.51 18.14
CA ILE A 262 -25.19 17.51 18.63
C ILE A 262 -25.14 17.99 20.06
N GLU A 263 -25.51 19.26 20.28
CA GLU A 263 -25.34 19.93 21.58
C GLU A 263 -26.20 19.32 22.68
N GLU A 264 -27.47 19.02 22.38
CA GLU A 264 -28.45 18.44 23.34
C GLU A 264 -27.98 17.09 23.90
N GLU A 265 -27.30 16.29 23.08
CA GLU A 265 -26.77 14.99 23.47
C GLU A 265 -25.29 15.06 23.91
N GLN A 266 -24.64 16.20 23.74
CA GLN A 266 -23.17 16.36 23.89
C GLN A 266 -22.39 15.29 23.13
N ARG A 267 -22.76 15.07 21.85
CA ARG A 267 -22.21 14.03 21.00
C ARG A 267 -21.58 14.57 19.73
N ILE A 268 -20.53 13.89 19.30
CA ILE A 268 -20.00 14.03 17.95
C ILE A 268 -20.55 12.91 17.10
N LYS A 269 -21.08 13.27 15.92
CA LYS A 269 -21.54 12.33 14.88
C LYS A 269 -20.92 12.71 13.55
N LYS A 270 -19.97 11.91 13.08
CA LYS A 270 -19.16 12.22 11.88
C LYS A 270 -18.82 10.95 11.11
N VAL A 271 -18.84 11.04 9.77
CA VAL A 271 -18.23 9.98 8.96
C VAL A 271 -16.71 10.14 8.99
N ILE A 272 -16.01 9.12 9.46
CA ILE A 272 -14.54 9.08 9.50
C ILE A 272 -14.03 8.82 8.08
N ARG A 273 -13.30 9.78 7.53
CA ARG A 273 -12.84 9.70 6.13
C ARG A 273 -11.98 8.45 5.84
N LYS A 274 -11.07 8.11 6.73
CA LYS A 274 -10.14 6.98 6.52
C LYS A 274 -10.85 5.63 6.42
N THR A 275 -11.98 5.47 7.09
CA THR A 275 -12.70 4.18 7.18
C THR A 275 -14.05 4.19 6.47
N GLY A 276 -14.56 5.38 6.09
CA GLY A 276 -15.89 5.57 5.50
C GLY A 276 -17.06 5.28 6.46
N ARG A 277 -16.78 5.06 7.76
CA ARG A 277 -17.80 4.65 8.73
C ARG A 277 -18.34 5.83 9.53
N MET A 278 -19.63 5.75 9.84
CA MET A 278 -20.25 6.67 10.80
C MET A 278 -19.69 6.40 12.18
N HIS A 279 -19.13 7.43 12.80
CA HIS A 279 -18.61 7.39 14.16
C HIS A 279 -19.40 8.35 15.04
N GLN A 280 -19.90 7.82 16.15
CA GLN A 280 -20.73 8.58 17.09
C GLN A 280 -20.32 8.25 18.53
N PHE A 281 -20.04 9.29 19.32
CA PHE A 281 -19.66 9.15 20.72
C PHE A 281 -19.98 10.40 21.53
N LYS A 282 -20.22 10.23 22.83
CA LYS A 282 -20.39 11.35 23.78
C LYS A 282 -19.04 11.98 24.10
N ILE A 283 -19.00 13.29 24.25
CA ILE A 283 -17.80 14.03 24.69
C ILE A 283 -17.97 14.54 26.10
N GLY A 284 -16.85 14.64 26.83
CA GLY A 284 -16.82 15.19 28.19
C GLY A 284 -16.62 16.70 28.20
N LYS A 285 -16.67 17.27 29.41
CA LYS A 285 -16.61 18.72 29.67
C LYS A 285 -15.45 19.42 28.95
N VAL A 286 -14.21 18.89 29.03
CA VAL A 286 -13.02 19.53 28.43
C VAL A 286 -13.19 19.68 26.91
N ALA A 287 -13.63 18.64 26.21
CA ALA A 287 -13.86 18.72 24.75
C ALA A 287 -15.02 19.67 24.41
N LEU A 288 -16.07 19.68 25.24
CA LEU A 288 -17.21 20.57 25.09
C LEU A 288 -16.80 22.05 25.25
N ASP A 289 -16.02 22.37 26.28
CA ASP A 289 -15.53 23.72 26.54
C ASP A 289 -14.66 24.24 25.37
N ILE A 290 -13.84 23.33 24.78
CA ILE A 290 -13.04 23.66 23.60
C ILE A 290 -13.94 23.93 22.38
N ILE A 291 -14.97 23.12 22.13
CA ILE A 291 -15.92 23.41 21.03
C ILE A 291 -16.55 24.79 21.22
N ARG A 292 -17.07 25.07 22.39
CA ARG A 292 -17.72 26.35 22.70
C ARG A 292 -16.78 27.55 22.56
N LYS A 293 -15.51 27.39 22.94
CA LYS A 293 -14.48 28.43 22.76
C LYS A 293 -14.30 28.87 21.31
N TYR A 294 -14.40 27.93 20.36
CA TYR A 294 -14.21 28.19 18.93
C TYR A 294 -15.50 28.40 18.15
N GLN A 295 -16.64 28.13 18.76
CA GLN A 295 -17.95 28.32 18.16
C GLN A 295 -18.27 29.81 18.03
N LYS A 296 -18.70 30.24 16.83
CA LYS A 296 -19.12 31.63 16.59
C LYS A 296 -20.49 31.89 17.22
N GLU A 297 -20.85 33.15 17.45
CA GLU A 297 -22.17 33.53 17.93
C GLU A 297 -23.34 33.02 17.06
N LYS A 298 -23.11 32.97 15.72
CA LYS A 298 -24.05 32.40 14.74
C LYS A 298 -23.36 31.31 13.93
N PRO A 299 -23.26 30.10 14.49
CA PRO A 299 -22.53 29.02 13.86
C PRO A 299 -23.29 28.51 12.61
N GLN A 300 -22.60 28.48 11.46
CA GLN A 300 -23.14 27.81 10.28
C GLN A 300 -22.84 26.31 10.35
N PRO A 301 -23.74 25.42 9.90
CA PRO A 301 -23.55 23.97 10.00
C PRO A 301 -22.23 23.48 9.40
N ASP A 302 -21.82 24.05 8.27
CA ASP A 302 -20.61 23.65 7.54
C ASP A 302 -19.33 24.38 7.96
N ASP A 303 -19.39 25.28 8.95
CA ASP A 303 -18.18 25.92 9.48
C ASP A 303 -17.37 24.93 10.29
N PHE A 304 -16.06 24.92 10.08
CA PHE A 304 -15.13 24.13 10.89
C PHE A 304 -15.02 24.73 12.30
N ILE A 305 -14.97 23.86 13.31
CA ILE A 305 -14.78 24.29 14.70
C ILE A 305 -13.43 25.02 14.83
N PHE A 306 -12.35 24.40 14.36
CA PHE A 306 -11.03 25.02 14.42
C PHE A 306 -10.76 25.91 13.20
N PRO A 307 -10.35 27.20 13.41
CA PRO A 307 -10.17 28.18 12.33
C PRO A 307 -8.83 28.00 11.58
N ILE A 308 -8.57 26.80 11.05
CA ILE A 308 -7.32 26.45 10.39
C ILE A 308 -7.51 26.46 8.86
N VAL A 309 -8.64 25.96 8.39
CA VAL A 309 -8.96 25.87 6.96
C VAL A 309 -9.52 27.22 6.49
N THR A 310 -8.81 27.92 5.62
CA THR A 310 -9.18 29.24 5.13
C THR A 310 -10.14 29.20 3.95
N ASN A 311 -9.97 28.25 3.02
CA ASN A 311 -10.88 28.09 1.88
C ASN A 311 -11.71 26.80 2.06
N LYS A 312 -12.85 26.94 2.71
CA LYS A 312 -13.77 25.86 3.04
C LYS A 312 -14.28 25.13 1.80
N ASP A 313 -14.74 25.87 0.80
CA ASP A 313 -15.35 25.28 -0.40
C ASP A 313 -14.37 24.43 -1.18
N LEU A 314 -13.17 24.95 -1.40
CA LEU A 314 -12.13 24.20 -2.10
C LEU A 314 -11.66 22.97 -1.29
N PHE A 315 -11.55 23.13 0.03
CA PHE A 315 -11.19 22.02 0.92
C PHE A 315 -12.22 20.88 0.91
N LEU A 316 -13.50 21.19 0.84
CA LEU A 316 -14.56 20.19 0.82
C LEU A 316 -14.70 19.51 -0.56
N LYS A 317 -14.44 20.23 -1.66
CA LYS A 317 -14.69 19.75 -3.03
C LYS A 317 -13.47 19.17 -3.73
N ASN A 318 -12.25 19.50 -3.31
CA ASN A 318 -11.02 19.08 -3.99
C ASN A 318 -10.12 18.24 -3.06
N ASP A 319 -9.96 16.96 -3.37
CA ASP A 319 -9.20 16.00 -2.56
C ASP A 319 -7.70 16.32 -2.52
N GLU A 320 -7.11 16.86 -3.60
CA GLU A 320 -5.69 17.21 -3.64
C GLU A 320 -5.41 18.44 -2.77
N TYR A 321 -6.24 19.48 -2.89
CA TYR A 321 -6.15 20.67 -2.04
C TYR A 321 -6.33 20.30 -0.56
N ARG A 322 -7.32 19.48 -0.25
CA ARG A 322 -7.55 18.98 1.11
C ARG A 322 -6.35 18.24 1.67
N TYR A 323 -5.78 17.34 0.88
CA TYR A 323 -4.56 16.63 1.27
C TYR A 323 -3.43 17.61 1.58
N GLU A 324 -3.17 18.58 0.72
CA GLU A 324 -2.10 19.57 0.92
C GLU A 324 -2.31 20.43 2.17
N ILE A 325 -3.53 20.93 2.38
CA ILE A 325 -3.86 21.73 3.57
C ILE A 325 -3.73 20.87 4.84
N THR A 326 -4.21 19.63 4.81
CA THR A 326 -4.10 18.70 5.95
C THR A 326 -2.63 18.41 6.29
N GLU A 327 -1.77 18.18 5.31
CA GLU A 327 -0.34 17.95 5.53
C GLU A 327 0.37 19.20 6.08
N LYS A 328 0.08 20.38 5.50
CA LYS A 328 0.63 21.67 5.99
C LYS A 328 0.19 21.95 7.42
N ALA A 329 -1.09 21.76 7.72
CA ALA A 329 -1.65 21.96 9.03
C ALA A 329 -1.10 20.96 10.06
N ASN A 330 -0.91 19.69 9.70
CA ASN A 330 -0.32 18.69 10.57
C ASN A 330 1.15 18.98 10.91
N LYS A 331 1.93 19.45 9.93
CA LYS A 331 3.31 19.90 10.17
C LYS A 331 3.35 21.11 11.12
N ALA A 332 2.46 22.09 10.91
CA ALA A 332 2.36 23.26 11.78
C ALA A 332 1.91 22.87 13.21
N ALA A 333 0.95 21.96 13.34
CA ALA A 333 0.52 21.44 14.63
C ALA A 333 1.67 20.75 15.38
N ASN A 334 2.38 19.86 14.71
CA ASN A 334 3.53 19.18 15.32
C ASN A 334 4.61 20.18 15.77
N PHE A 335 4.90 21.19 14.96
CA PHE A 335 5.85 22.25 15.34
C PHE A 335 5.42 23.00 16.60
N GLN A 336 4.14 23.42 16.67
CA GLN A 336 3.63 24.16 17.85
C GLN A 336 3.59 23.27 19.09
N ILE A 337 3.15 22.03 18.97
CA ILE A 337 3.11 21.06 20.08
C ILE A 337 4.52 20.81 20.61
N GLN A 338 5.50 20.60 19.74
CA GLN A 338 6.89 20.42 20.17
C GLN A 338 7.46 21.65 20.88
N ARG A 339 7.12 22.86 20.41
CA ARG A 339 7.53 24.11 21.07
C ARG A 339 6.94 24.20 22.48
N ILE A 340 5.66 23.86 22.66
CA ILE A 340 4.98 23.85 23.95
C ILE A 340 5.59 22.79 24.87
N THR A 341 5.74 21.56 24.41
CA THR A 341 6.25 20.46 25.23
C THR A 341 7.74 20.63 25.59
N LYS A 342 8.50 21.32 24.74
CA LYS A 342 9.86 21.72 25.07
C LYS A 342 9.88 22.79 26.18
N ALA A 343 8.97 23.77 26.13
CA ALA A 343 8.84 24.79 27.22
C ALA A 343 8.36 24.16 28.53
N LEU A 344 7.61 23.05 28.45
CA LEU A 344 7.18 22.26 29.62
C LEU A 344 8.20 21.19 30.03
N GLU A 345 9.38 21.15 29.40
CA GLU A 345 10.47 20.21 29.68
C GLU A 345 10.08 18.73 29.63
N PHE A 346 9.16 18.37 28.72
CA PHE A 346 8.76 16.97 28.58
C PHE A 346 9.93 16.11 28.07
N PRO A 347 10.17 14.93 28.70
CA PRO A 347 11.33 14.10 28.37
C PRO A 347 11.13 13.29 27.08
N ILE A 348 10.02 13.50 26.36
CA ILE A 348 9.65 12.76 25.18
C ILE A 348 9.32 13.68 24.00
N HIS A 349 9.57 13.20 22.78
CA HIS A 349 9.16 13.89 21.57
C HIS A 349 7.66 13.72 21.34
N VAL A 350 6.91 14.82 21.38
CA VAL A 350 5.44 14.80 21.24
C VAL A 350 5.04 15.21 19.83
N SER A 351 4.39 14.30 19.10
CA SER A 351 3.69 14.60 17.87
C SER A 351 2.18 14.62 18.10
N PHE A 352 1.40 15.20 17.17
CA PHE A 352 -0.06 15.21 17.30
C PHE A 352 -0.66 13.81 17.47
N HIS A 353 -0.08 12.81 16.82
CA HIS A 353 -0.55 11.43 16.94
C HIS A 353 -0.45 10.87 18.37
N LEU A 354 0.40 11.47 19.21
CA LEU A 354 0.53 11.09 20.62
C LEU A 354 -0.76 11.37 21.41
N SER A 355 -1.60 12.35 21.00
CA SER A 355 -2.91 12.59 21.59
C SER A 355 -3.76 11.32 21.60
N ARG A 356 -3.75 10.61 20.48
CA ARG A 356 -4.49 9.35 20.32
C ARG A 356 -3.89 8.21 21.16
N HIS A 357 -2.57 8.13 21.26
CA HIS A 357 -1.91 7.16 22.14
C HIS A 357 -2.21 7.46 23.61
N SER A 358 -2.16 8.74 24.00
CA SER A 358 -2.46 9.19 25.36
C SER A 358 -3.91 8.88 25.74
N PHE A 359 -4.88 9.15 24.86
CA PHE A 359 -6.28 8.75 25.09
C PHE A 359 -6.36 7.25 25.34
N ALA A 360 -5.81 6.41 24.44
CA ALA A 360 -5.96 4.97 24.55
C ALA A 360 -5.36 4.41 25.84
N THR A 361 -4.12 4.82 26.14
CA THR A 361 -3.41 4.33 27.33
C THR A 361 -4.07 4.81 28.63
N ASN A 362 -4.39 6.11 28.74
CA ASN A 362 -5.04 6.65 29.94
C ASN A 362 -6.46 6.08 30.12
N ALA A 363 -7.23 5.87 29.07
CA ALA A 363 -8.56 5.27 29.15
C ALA A 363 -8.50 3.81 29.66
N LEU A 364 -7.54 3.03 29.16
CA LEU A 364 -7.32 1.67 29.66
C LEU A 364 -6.83 1.67 31.11
N ASN A 365 -5.87 2.53 31.47
CA ASN A 365 -5.36 2.67 32.84
C ASN A 365 -6.45 3.10 33.84
N ASN A 366 -7.49 3.80 33.36
CA ASN A 366 -8.66 4.17 34.15
C ASN A 366 -9.78 3.09 34.12
N GLY A 367 -9.47 1.87 33.69
CA GLY A 367 -10.40 0.73 33.72
C GLY A 367 -11.40 0.68 32.56
N MET A 368 -11.24 1.52 31.51
CA MET A 368 -12.12 1.40 30.34
C MET A 368 -11.82 0.10 29.59
N ARG A 369 -12.87 -0.69 29.28
CA ARG A 369 -12.70 -1.94 28.54
C ARG A 369 -12.09 -1.70 27.15
N ILE A 370 -11.21 -2.58 26.73
CA ILE A 370 -10.48 -2.47 25.45
C ILE A 370 -11.40 -2.39 24.23
N GLU A 371 -12.57 -3.05 24.30
CA GLU A 371 -13.59 -2.99 23.24
C GLU A 371 -14.17 -1.58 23.09
N HIS A 372 -14.41 -0.89 24.24
CA HIS A 372 -14.90 0.49 24.24
C HIS A 372 -13.83 1.45 23.69
N VAL A 373 -12.57 1.30 24.11
CA VAL A 373 -11.45 2.10 23.58
C VAL A 373 -11.29 1.87 22.08
N SER A 374 -11.34 0.60 21.64
CA SER A 374 -11.26 0.24 20.23
C SER A 374 -12.37 0.89 19.40
N LYS A 375 -13.60 0.90 19.93
CA LYS A 375 -14.77 1.52 19.29
C LYS A 375 -14.64 3.05 19.25
N LEU A 376 -14.22 3.70 20.34
CA LEU A 376 -13.98 5.14 20.40
C LEU A 376 -12.87 5.60 19.48
N MET A 377 -11.87 4.77 19.26
CA MET A 377 -10.79 5.03 18.31
C MET A 377 -11.12 4.69 16.85
N ASP A 378 -12.30 4.13 16.57
CA ASP A 378 -12.66 3.62 15.24
C ASP A 378 -11.60 2.64 14.67
N HIS A 379 -11.14 1.68 15.50
CA HIS A 379 -10.31 0.60 15.03
C HIS A 379 -11.16 -0.52 14.42
N GLN A 380 -10.75 -1.00 13.22
CA GLN A 380 -11.43 -2.13 12.57
C GLN A 380 -11.07 -3.47 13.23
N ASP A 381 -9.88 -3.54 13.79
CA ASP A 381 -9.31 -4.73 14.41
C ASP A 381 -8.85 -4.38 15.83
N ILE A 382 -9.40 -5.08 16.82
CA ILE A 382 -9.08 -4.88 18.22
C ILE A 382 -7.59 -5.09 18.54
N ARG A 383 -6.90 -5.92 17.73
CA ARG A 383 -5.44 -6.12 17.82
C ARG A 383 -4.67 -4.82 17.72
N THR A 384 -5.22 -3.82 17.02
CA THR A 384 -4.63 -2.48 16.93
C THR A 384 -4.69 -1.75 18.29
N THR A 385 -5.68 -2.06 19.14
CA THR A 385 -5.85 -1.50 20.48
C THR A 385 -5.07 -2.31 21.53
N GLN A 386 -4.89 -3.61 21.34
CA GLN A 386 -4.13 -4.49 22.25
C GLN A 386 -2.66 -4.05 22.44
N VAL A 387 -2.12 -3.27 21.51
CA VAL A 387 -0.77 -2.70 21.63
C VAL A 387 -0.66 -1.76 22.85
N TYR A 388 -1.77 -1.09 23.23
CA TYR A 388 -1.83 -0.21 24.40
C TYR A 388 -2.01 -1.00 25.71
N ALA A 389 -2.74 -2.10 25.67
CA ALA A 389 -2.97 -2.96 26.83
C ALA A 389 -1.69 -3.65 27.33
N LYS A 390 -0.68 -3.84 26.49
CA LYS A 390 0.63 -4.41 26.88
C LYS A 390 1.46 -3.50 27.79
N ILE A 391 1.06 -2.24 27.99
CA ILE A 391 1.75 -1.26 28.85
C ILE A 391 1.32 -1.40 30.32
N MET A 392 0.30 -2.23 30.59
CA MET A 392 -0.43 -2.31 31.85
C MET A 392 0.11 -3.37 32.83
N GLY A 393 1.42 -3.37 33.11
CA GLY A 393 2.00 -4.27 34.15
C GLY A 393 1.33 -4.11 35.53
N GLU A 394 1.11 -2.87 35.97
CA GLU A 394 0.53 -2.56 37.27
C GLU A 394 -0.96 -2.94 37.42
N GLU A 395 -1.73 -2.99 36.33
CA GLU A 395 -3.13 -3.43 36.38
C GLU A 395 -3.28 -4.94 36.39
N LEU A 396 -2.30 -5.69 35.88
CA LEU A 396 -2.28 -7.13 36.01
C LEU A 396 -2.16 -7.51 37.50
N ASP A 397 -1.29 -6.80 38.23
CA ASP A 397 -1.11 -6.99 39.66
C ASP A 397 -2.40 -6.65 40.45
N LYS A 398 -3.02 -5.50 40.12
CA LYS A 398 -4.34 -5.14 40.70
C LYS A 398 -5.46 -6.12 40.35
N ALA A 399 -5.45 -6.70 39.15
CA ALA A 399 -6.42 -7.70 38.77
C ALA A 399 -6.22 -9.02 39.55
N VAL A 400 -4.96 -9.41 39.79
CA VAL A 400 -4.66 -10.54 40.68
C VAL A 400 -5.19 -10.27 42.07
N ASP A 401 -4.90 -9.09 42.63
CA ASP A 401 -5.37 -8.71 43.98
C ASP A 401 -6.89 -8.64 44.10
N ASN A 402 -7.60 -8.22 43.05
CA ASN A 402 -9.05 -8.05 43.07
C ASN A 402 -9.86 -9.30 42.73
N TYR A 403 -9.29 -10.25 41.98
CA TYR A 403 -10.05 -11.37 41.41
C TYR A 403 -9.52 -12.76 41.80
N ILE A 404 -8.34 -12.87 42.41
CA ILE A 404 -7.73 -14.15 42.74
C ILE A 404 -7.63 -14.39 44.28
N TYR A 405 -7.86 -13.35 45.08
CA TYR A 405 -7.92 -13.44 46.57
C TYR A 405 -9.27 -13.00 47.11
#